data_c582892a528e68afa8d2fa9ecb37c4a0
#
_entry.id   c582892a528e68afa8d2fa9ecb37c4a0
#
_cell.length_a   1.000
_cell.length_b   1.000
_cell.length_c   1.000
_cell.angle_alpha   90.00
_cell.angle_beta   90.00
_cell.angle_gamma   90.00
#
_symmetry.space_group_name_H-M   'P 1'
#
loop_
_entity.id
_entity.type
_entity.pdbx_description
1 polymer ?
#
loop_
_entity_poly.entity_id
_entity_poly.type
_entity_poly.pdbx_seq_one_letter_code
_entity_poly.pdbx_strand_id
1 'polypeptide(L)'
;MKKTYVSLSVAAAVAAIFAQGALADTVKLHGATTVVSVVVNPARAAVEKATGHSLEIVGNATGKGLVDLSDGKADASMTSEPLDIAIAAAEVAGKKIDPKTLQMHEVRKDEIVFIVHPSNPVTALTWEQLRDIHTGKITNWKQVGGKDAPITVYSDAVTGGTRAMVKKVVMGGAEYAPSVKSLTSVARVAEVLPKDEGGIGGVGKGFVDSAKTKIVQTAKVERPLGFVTVGAPSAKVKQVIDAFRAEVK
;
A
#
# COMPACT_ATOMS: atom_id res chain seq x y z
N MET A 1 80.52 -24.57 -35.31
CA MET A 1 79.07 -24.62 -35.54
C MET A 1 78.40 -24.46 -34.17
N LYS A 2 77.93 -23.27 -33.83
CA LYS A 2 77.20 -22.97 -32.55
C LYS A 2 75.69 -22.93 -32.89
N LYS A 3 74.93 -23.82 -32.27
CA LYS A 3 73.48 -23.81 -32.39
C LYS A 3 72.89 -22.95 -31.25
N THR A 4 72.22 -21.86 -31.64
CA THR A 4 71.56 -20.97 -30.72
C THR A 4 70.09 -21.46 -30.56
N TYR A 5 69.71 -21.81 -29.32
CA TYR A 5 68.32 -22.15 -28.98
C TYR A 5 67.61 -20.89 -28.54
N VAL A 6 66.58 -20.50 -29.30
CA VAL A 6 65.68 -19.41 -28.95
C VAL A 6 64.58 -20.01 -28.10
N SER A 7 64.52 -19.60 -26.81
CA SER A 7 63.44 -19.98 -25.87
C SER A 7 62.24 -19.06 -26.13
N LEU A 8 61.14 -19.63 -26.55
CA LEU A 8 59.86 -18.93 -26.66
C LEU A 8 59.12 -19.00 -25.30
N SER A 9 59.15 -17.91 -24.54
CA SER A 9 58.37 -17.80 -23.30
C SER A 9 56.95 -17.39 -23.64
N VAL A 10 55.98 -18.31 -23.52
CA VAL A 10 54.55 -18.04 -23.61
C VAL A 10 54.10 -17.51 -22.26
N ALA A 11 53.87 -16.21 -22.17
CA ALA A 11 53.23 -15.59 -21.02
C ALA A 11 51.71 -15.83 -21.13
N ALA A 12 51.17 -16.76 -20.35
CA ALA A 12 49.74 -16.95 -20.17
C ALA A 12 49.21 -15.86 -19.26
N ALA A 13 48.54 -14.84 -19.83
CA ALA A 13 47.79 -13.86 -19.09
C ALA A 13 46.49 -14.52 -18.58
N VAL A 14 46.49 -14.90 -17.30
CA VAL A 14 45.27 -15.31 -16.62
C VAL A 14 44.47 -14.06 -16.32
N ALA A 15 43.47 -13.75 -17.16
CA ALA A 15 42.45 -12.75 -16.85
C ALA A 15 41.53 -13.32 -15.75
N ALA A 16 41.81 -12.97 -14.50
CA ALA A 16 40.91 -13.20 -13.40
C ALA A 16 39.72 -12.28 -13.58
N ILE A 17 38.63 -12.82 -14.15
CA ILE A 17 37.33 -12.19 -14.12
C ILE A 17 36.88 -12.25 -12.66
N PHE A 18 37.13 -11.17 -11.93
CA PHE A 18 36.43 -10.92 -10.66
C PHE A 18 34.96 -10.71 -10.99
N ALA A 19 34.18 -11.78 -10.95
CA ALA A 19 32.75 -11.67 -10.75
C ALA A 19 32.58 -10.97 -9.38
N GLN A 20 32.47 -9.65 -9.40
CA GLN A 20 31.96 -8.91 -8.25
C GLN A 20 30.55 -9.43 -8.03
N GLY A 21 30.42 -10.42 -7.16
CA GLY A 21 29.15 -10.77 -6.59
C GLY A 21 28.62 -9.47 -5.97
N ALA A 22 27.61 -8.87 -6.60
CA ALA A 22 26.92 -7.74 -6.03
C ALA A 22 26.49 -8.20 -4.62
N LEU A 23 27.05 -7.57 -3.59
CA LEU A 23 26.60 -7.79 -2.22
C LEU A 23 25.10 -7.52 -2.23
N ALA A 24 24.33 -8.50 -1.76
CA ALA A 24 22.88 -8.38 -1.67
C ALA A 24 22.54 -7.21 -0.75
N ASP A 25 22.27 -6.05 -1.34
CA ASP A 25 21.85 -4.87 -0.59
C ASP A 25 20.44 -5.07 -0.06
N THR A 26 20.19 -4.61 1.16
CA THR A 26 18.82 -4.54 1.68
C THR A 26 18.13 -3.29 1.17
N VAL A 27 16.91 -3.43 0.66
CA VAL A 27 16.01 -2.34 0.31
C VAL A 27 14.90 -2.25 1.36
N LYS A 28 14.81 -1.10 2.02
CA LYS A 28 13.86 -0.84 3.10
C LYS A 28 12.58 -0.21 2.56
N LEU A 29 11.45 -0.92 2.73
CA LEU A 29 10.12 -0.53 2.26
C LEU A 29 9.19 -0.34 3.46
N HIS A 30 8.83 0.91 3.79
CA HIS A 30 7.91 1.23 4.89
C HIS A 30 6.60 1.81 4.36
N GLY A 31 5.47 1.59 5.04
CA GLY A 31 4.23 2.29 4.70
C GLY A 31 2.98 1.44 4.63
N ALA A 32 2.21 1.61 3.55
CA ALA A 32 0.87 1.09 3.38
C ALA A 32 0.77 -0.44 3.54
N THR A 33 0.02 -0.89 4.54
CA THR A 33 -0.24 -2.32 4.77
C THR A 33 -1.00 -2.98 3.62
N THR A 34 -1.77 -2.20 2.85
CA THR A 34 -2.39 -2.68 1.60
C THR A 34 -1.34 -3.12 0.60
N VAL A 35 -0.33 -2.26 0.34
CA VAL A 35 0.76 -2.59 -0.60
C VAL A 35 1.55 -3.81 -0.12
N VAL A 36 1.82 -3.90 1.20
CA VAL A 36 2.45 -5.10 1.78
C VAL A 36 1.65 -6.36 1.42
N SER A 37 0.33 -6.34 1.63
CA SER A 37 -0.50 -7.55 1.50
C SER A 37 -0.78 -7.96 0.05
N VAL A 38 -1.01 -6.99 -0.86
CA VAL A 38 -1.50 -7.30 -2.22
C VAL A 38 -0.47 -7.10 -3.33
N VAL A 39 0.68 -6.48 -3.01
CA VAL A 39 1.80 -6.26 -3.95
C VAL A 39 3.05 -6.97 -3.46
N VAL A 40 3.53 -6.60 -2.25
CA VAL A 40 4.86 -7.03 -1.79
C VAL A 40 4.88 -8.50 -1.43
N ASN A 41 4.03 -8.95 -0.52
CA ASN A 41 4.05 -10.34 -0.04
C ASN A 41 3.87 -11.38 -1.16
N PRO A 42 2.94 -11.22 -2.12
CA PRO A 42 2.78 -12.18 -3.22
C PRO A 42 4.00 -12.25 -4.16
N ALA A 43 4.68 -11.14 -4.39
CA ALA A 43 5.78 -11.05 -5.36
C ALA A 43 7.18 -11.07 -4.71
N ARG A 44 7.29 -11.01 -3.37
CA ARG A 44 8.54 -10.84 -2.65
C ARG A 44 9.65 -11.79 -3.10
N ALA A 45 9.39 -13.08 -3.07
CA ALA A 45 10.40 -14.09 -3.38
C ALA A 45 10.89 -13.98 -4.84
N ALA A 46 10.00 -13.68 -5.79
CA ALA A 46 10.34 -13.47 -7.18
C ALA A 46 11.19 -12.21 -7.37
N VAL A 47 10.83 -11.10 -6.71
CA VAL A 47 11.55 -9.84 -6.76
C VAL A 47 12.95 -9.97 -6.13
N GLU A 48 13.06 -10.57 -4.94
CA GLU A 48 14.37 -10.82 -4.28
C GLU A 48 15.27 -11.70 -5.16
N LYS A 49 14.71 -12.73 -5.80
CA LYS A 49 15.45 -13.59 -6.74
C LYS A 49 15.88 -12.84 -8.01
N ALA A 50 15.00 -12.02 -8.59
CA ALA A 50 15.27 -11.32 -9.84
C ALA A 50 16.29 -10.19 -9.67
N THR A 51 16.29 -9.53 -8.51
CA THR A 51 17.16 -8.37 -8.25
C THR A 51 18.43 -8.71 -7.47
N GLY A 52 18.47 -9.85 -6.78
CA GLY A 52 19.55 -10.20 -5.85
C GLY A 52 19.54 -9.37 -4.55
N HIS A 53 18.55 -8.49 -4.36
CA HIS A 53 18.40 -7.67 -3.16
C HIS A 53 17.45 -8.33 -2.16
N SER A 54 17.74 -8.17 -0.85
CA SER A 54 16.79 -8.52 0.22
C SER A 54 15.86 -7.36 0.53
N LEU A 55 14.61 -7.66 0.94
CA LEU A 55 13.61 -6.65 1.28
C LEU A 55 13.36 -6.62 2.79
N GLU A 56 13.58 -5.47 3.43
CA GLU A 56 13.10 -5.16 4.78
C GLU A 56 11.75 -4.43 4.66
N ILE A 57 10.70 -5.02 5.25
CA ILE A 57 9.33 -4.55 5.02
C ILE A 57 8.70 -4.16 6.36
N VAL A 58 8.26 -2.90 6.47
CA VAL A 58 7.55 -2.36 7.64
C VAL A 58 6.19 -1.81 7.23
N GLY A 59 5.13 -2.56 7.53
CA GLY A 59 3.74 -2.12 7.32
C GLY A 59 3.25 -1.27 8.49
N ASN A 60 3.44 0.06 8.42
CA ASN A 60 3.12 1.00 9.51
C ASN A 60 2.15 2.13 9.11
N ALA A 61 1.39 1.95 8.03
CA ALA A 61 0.50 2.89 7.37
C ALA A 61 1.22 3.93 6.50
N THR A 62 0.55 4.42 5.44
CA THR A 62 1.12 5.32 4.43
C THR A 62 1.77 6.56 5.03
N GLY A 63 1.05 7.28 5.89
CA GLY A 63 1.57 8.53 6.46
C GLY A 63 2.87 8.32 7.25
N LYS A 64 2.95 7.26 8.06
CA LYS A 64 4.17 6.93 8.81
C LYS A 64 5.29 6.47 7.89
N GLY A 65 5.00 5.66 6.87
CA GLY A 65 5.99 5.24 5.89
C GLY A 65 6.59 6.42 5.14
N LEU A 66 5.78 7.42 4.80
CA LEU A 66 6.26 8.62 4.12
C LEU A 66 7.11 9.51 5.06
N VAL A 67 6.79 9.54 6.35
CA VAL A 67 7.65 10.16 7.38
C VAL A 67 8.99 9.43 7.46
N ASP A 68 8.98 8.09 7.55
CA ASP A 68 10.20 7.29 7.60
C ASP A 68 11.08 7.48 6.36
N LEU A 69 10.48 7.55 5.16
CA LEU A 69 11.20 7.89 3.94
C LEU A 69 11.87 9.26 4.05
N SER A 70 11.14 10.28 4.47
CA SER A 70 11.66 11.65 4.57
C SER A 70 12.68 11.84 5.70
N ASP A 71 12.74 10.91 6.66
CA ASP A 71 13.74 10.83 7.73
C ASP A 71 14.96 9.97 7.33
N GLY A 72 14.98 9.39 6.11
CA GLY A 72 16.04 8.50 5.66
C GLY A 72 16.04 7.12 6.34
N LYS A 73 14.94 6.73 7.01
CA LYS A 73 14.78 5.41 7.65
C LYS A 73 14.35 4.32 6.67
N ALA A 74 13.78 4.70 5.53
CA ALA A 74 13.36 3.83 4.45
C ALA A 74 13.96 4.28 3.11
N ASP A 75 14.21 3.34 2.20
CA ASP A 75 14.67 3.62 0.84
C ASP A 75 13.51 4.01 -0.08
N ALA A 76 12.30 3.48 0.19
CA ALA A 76 11.06 3.88 -0.47
C ALA A 76 9.87 3.72 0.49
N SER A 77 8.85 4.58 0.32
CA SER A 77 7.58 4.46 1.04
C SER A 77 6.55 3.73 0.19
N MET A 78 5.86 2.77 0.78
CA MET A 78 4.71 2.11 0.16
C MET A 78 3.47 2.98 0.32
N THR A 79 2.77 3.28 -0.78
CA THR A 79 1.54 4.09 -0.78
C THR A 79 0.41 3.39 -1.51
N SER A 80 -0.82 3.56 -1.02
CA SER A 80 -2.04 3.01 -1.60
C SER A 80 -3.04 4.08 -2.01
N GLU A 81 -2.55 5.28 -2.30
CA GLU A 81 -3.31 6.45 -2.72
C GLU A 81 -2.43 7.40 -3.57
N PRO A 82 -3.04 8.39 -4.26
CA PRO A 82 -2.33 9.47 -4.93
C PRO A 82 -1.40 10.24 -3.97
N LEU A 83 -0.35 10.82 -4.50
CA LEU A 83 0.72 11.45 -3.71
C LEU A 83 0.25 12.60 -2.82
N ASP A 84 -0.70 13.41 -3.27
CA ASP A 84 -1.28 14.49 -2.50
C ASP A 84 -2.01 13.99 -1.24
N ILE A 85 -2.72 12.86 -1.37
CA ILE A 85 -3.41 12.21 -0.24
C ILE A 85 -2.40 11.56 0.70
N ALA A 86 -1.35 10.93 0.17
CA ALA A 86 -0.27 10.35 0.97
C ALA A 86 0.46 11.42 1.80
N ILE A 87 0.70 12.60 1.23
CA ILE A 87 1.29 13.76 1.92
C ILE A 87 0.36 14.24 3.04
N ALA A 88 -0.93 14.37 2.78
CA ALA A 88 -1.89 14.72 3.83
C ALA A 88 -1.92 13.69 4.98
N ALA A 89 -1.75 12.41 4.68
CA ALA A 89 -1.60 11.37 5.71
C ALA A 89 -0.29 11.50 6.51
N ALA A 90 0.79 11.97 5.89
CA ALA A 90 2.04 12.27 6.58
C ALA A 90 1.92 13.51 7.49
N GLU A 91 1.15 14.52 7.11
CA GLU A 91 0.84 15.66 7.99
C GLU A 91 0.07 15.21 9.23
N VAL A 92 -0.89 14.30 9.08
CA VAL A 92 -1.58 13.66 10.22
C VAL A 92 -0.61 12.85 11.09
N ALA A 93 0.45 12.27 10.49
CA ALA A 93 1.53 11.61 11.21
C ALA A 93 2.55 12.58 11.84
N GLY A 94 2.35 13.90 11.71
CA GLY A 94 3.14 14.95 12.36
C GLY A 94 4.25 15.55 11.51
N LYS A 95 4.30 15.28 10.19
CA LYS A 95 5.37 15.82 9.33
C LYS A 95 4.84 16.45 8.04
N LYS A 96 5.17 17.73 7.82
CA LYS A 96 4.99 18.40 6.53
C LYS A 96 6.12 18.03 5.59
N ILE A 97 5.78 17.62 4.36
CA ILE A 97 6.74 17.21 3.34
C ILE A 97 6.46 18.03 2.07
N ASP A 98 7.52 18.56 1.47
CA ASP A 98 7.40 19.28 0.19
C ASP A 98 7.12 18.27 -0.94
N PRO A 99 5.96 18.37 -1.63
CA PRO A 99 5.60 17.46 -2.71
C PRO A 99 6.62 17.45 -3.87
N LYS A 100 7.34 18.55 -4.08
CA LYS A 100 8.34 18.67 -5.16
C LYS A 100 9.56 17.77 -4.97
N THR A 101 9.79 17.31 -3.74
CA THR A 101 10.89 16.39 -3.42
C THR A 101 10.56 14.93 -3.66
N LEU A 102 9.30 14.61 -3.94
CA LEU A 102 8.81 13.24 -4.00
C LEU A 102 8.46 12.80 -5.42
N GLN A 103 8.71 11.53 -5.71
CA GLN A 103 8.28 10.87 -6.94
C GLN A 103 7.45 9.62 -6.60
N MET A 104 6.28 9.52 -7.24
CA MET A 104 5.40 8.36 -7.15
C MET A 104 5.71 7.37 -8.28
N HIS A 105 5.84 6.11 -7.94
CA HIS A 105 6.08 4.98 -8.84
C HIS A 105 4.91 4.00 -8.73
N GLU A 106 3.88 4.18 -9.54
CA GLU A 106 2.75 3.25 -9.60
C GLU A 106 3.20 1.88 -10.12
N VAL A 107 2.75 0.81 -9.49
CA VAL A 107 2.96 -0.58 -9.90
C VAL A 107 1.66 -1.27 -10.25
N ARG A 108 0.53 -0.88 -9.64
CA ARG A 108 -0.79 -1.48 -9.84
C ARG A 108 -1.89 -0.48 -9.50
N LYS A 109 -3.07 -0.64 -10.13
CA LYS A 109 -4.32 -0.01 -9.69
C LYS A 109 -5.09 -0.93 -8.76
N ASP A 110 -5.82 -0.35 -7.83
CA ASP A 110 -6.72 -1.01 -6.88
C ASP A 110 -8.03 -0.22 -6.78
N GLU A 111 -9.05 -0.86 -6.24
CA GLU A 111 -10.36 -0.28 -6.00
C GLU A 111 -10.70 -0.42 -4.51
N ILE A 112 -11.14 0.67 -3.89
CA ILE A 112 -11.75 0.63 -2.55
C ILE A 112 -13.21 0.28 -2.73
N VAL A 113 -13.63 -0.77 -2.04
CA VAL A 113 -15.02 -1.20 -1.95
C VAL A 113 -15.49 -1.14 -0.49
N PHE A 114 -16.78 -0.92 -0.30
CA PHE A 114 -17.39 -0.94 1.03
C PHE A 114 -18.01 -2.31 1.28
N ILE A 115 -17.64 -2.91 2.39
CA ILE A 115 -18.11 -4.24 2.77
C ILE A 115 -18.94 -4.18 4.05
N VAL A 116 -19.92 -5.08 4.12
CA VAL A 116 -20.82 -5.28 5.26
C VAL A 116 -20.93 -6.78 5.58
N HIS A 117 -21.58 -7.10 6.70
CA HIS A 117 -21.93 -8.49 7.02
C HIS A 117 -22.87 -9.08 5.96
N PRO A 118 -22.76 -10.37 5.59
CA PRO A 118 -23.60 -10.99 4.53
C PRO A 118 -25.11 -10.88 4.80
N SER A 119 -25.55 -10.89 6.08
CA SER A 119 -26.95 -10.76 6.47
C SER A 119 -27.53 -9.35 6.35
N ASN A 120 -26.72 -8.33 6.03
CA ASN A 120 -27.18 -6.97 5.85
C ASN A 120 -27.99 -6.87 4.54
N PRO A 121 -29.26 -6.42 4.52
CA PRO A 121 -30.07 -6.37 3.31
C PRO A 121 -29.67 -5.24 2.35
N VAL A 122 -28.93 -4.22 2.82
CA VAL A 122 -28.51 -3.08 1.98
C VAL A 122 -27.58 -3.55 0.86
N THR A 123 -27.92 -3.25 -0.39
CA THR A 123 -27.15 -3.68 -1.57
C THR A 123 -26.42 -2.52 -2.25
N ALA A 124 -26.86 -1.28 -2.03
CA ALA A 124 -26.23 -0.10 -2.63
C ALA A 124 -26.29 1.09 -1.67
N LEU A 125 -25.29 1.97 -1.77
CA LEU A 125 -25.23 3.24 -1.05
C LEU A 125 -24.68 4.32 -1.98
N THR A 126 -25.25 5.52 -1.90
CA THR A 126 -24.69 6.71 -2.56
C THR A 126 -23.49 7.25 -1.78
N TRP A 127 -22.64 8.06 -2.41
CA TRP A 127 -21.56 8.74 -1.68
C TRP A 127 -22.09 9.67 -0.59
N GLU A 128 -23.23 10.28 -0.79
CA GLU A 128 -23.89 11.10 0.23
C GLU A 128 -24.26 10.26 1.46
N GLN A 129 -24.90 9.10 1.26
CA GLN A 129 -25.22 8.17 2.34
C GLN A 129 -23.95 7.65 3.03
N LEU A 130 -22.91 7.29 2.27
CA LEU A 130 -21.62 6.88 2.85
C LEU A 130 -21.00 8.00 3.68
N ARG A 131 -20.96 9.23 3.15
CA ARG A 131 -20.48 10.40 3.90
C ARG A 131 -21.28 10.57 5.20
N ASP A 132 -22.59 10.52 5.13
CA ASP A 132 -23.44 10.75 6.29
C ASP A 132 -23.35 9.61 7.32
N ILE A 133 -23.10 8.36 6.88
CA ILE A 133 -22.75 7.24 7.76
C ILE A 133 -21.39 7.51 8.45
N HIS A 134 -20.36 7.87 7.70
CA HIS A 134 -19.00 8.06 8.25
C HIS A 134 -18.89 9.32 9.12
N THR A 135 -19.71 10.34 8.88
CA THR A 135 -19.80 11.55 9.71
C THR A 135 -20.76 11.39 10.91
N GLY A 136 -21.46 10.25 11.02
CA GLY A 136 -22.38 9.98 12.13
C GLY A 136 -23.74 10.64 12.04
N LYS A 137 -24.15 11.19 10.88
CA LYS A 137 -25.49 11.71 10.65
C LYS A 137 -26.50 10.58 10.44
N ILE A 138 -26.09 9.49 9.78
CA ILE A 138 -26.83 8.25 9.63
C ILE A 138 -26.17 7.24 10.56
N THR A 139 -26.92 6.77 11.57
CA THR A 139 -26.43 5.87 12.62
C THR A 139 -27.20 4.56 12.73
N ASN A 140 -28.25 4.42 11.93
CA ASN A 140 -29.11 3.23 11.93
C ASN A 140 -29.35 2.78 10.47
N TRP A 141 -29.19 1.48 10.22
CA TRP A 141 -29.39 0.89 8.90
C TRP A 141 -30.77 1.12 8.31
N LYS A 142 -31.81 1.27 9.13
CA LYS A 142 -33.17 1.60 8.68
C LYS A 142 -33.23 2.90 7.87
N GLN A 143 -32.36 3.87 8.15
CA GLN A 143 -32.32 5.14 7.44
C GLN A 143 -31.87 5.01 5.96
N VAL A 144 -31.28 3.86 5.61
CA VAL A 144 -30.80 3.53 4.26
C VAL A 144 -31.40 2.23 3.72
N GLY A 145 -32.59 1.84 4.22
CA GLY A 145 -33.33 0.68 3.73
C GLY A 145 -32.89 -0.66 4.32
N GLY A 146 -32.10 -0.64 5.38
CA GLY A 146 -31.69 -1.83 6.12
C GLY A 146 -32.62 -2.20 7.28
N LYS A 147 -32.15 -3.10 8.16
CA LYS A 147 -32.82 -3.49 9.40
C LYS A 147 -32.80 -2.33 10.40
N ASP A 148 -33.71 -2.34 11.37
CA ASP A 148 -33.66 -1.42 12.52
C ASP A 148 -32.53 -1.87 13.47
N ALA A 149 -31.30 -1.46 13.17
CA ALA A 149 -30.09 -1.83 13.88
C ALA A 149 -29.05 -0.71 13.75
N PRO A 150 -28.22 -0.48 14.79
CA PRO A 150 -27.17 0.53 14.75
C PRO A 150 -26.10 0.20 13.72
N ILE A 151 -25.48 1.27 13.16
CA ILE A 151 -24.34 1.16 12.25
C ILE A 151 -23.04 1.29 13.06
N THR A 152 -22.14 0.32 12.90
CA THR A 152 -20.76 0.42 13.38
C THR A 152 -19.82 0.69 12.20
N VAL A 153 -19.21 1.86 12.16
CA VAL A 153 -18.24 2.21 11.10
C VAL A 153 -16.84 1.78 11.53
N TYR A 154 -16.17 1.00 10.68
CA TYR A 154 -14.77 0.60 10.84
C TYR A 154 -13.91 1.30 9.79
N SER A 155 -12.72 1.74 10.20
CA SER A 155 -11.72 2.35 9.33
C SER A 155 -10.34 1.80 9.70
N ASP A 156 -9.39 1.88 8.77
CA ASP A 156 -7.98 1.65 9.08
C ASP A 156 -7.39 2.77 9.95
N ALA A 157 -6.10 2.71 10.22
CA ALA A 157 -5.39 3.66 11.07
C ALA A 157 -5.63 5.12 10.65
N VAL A 158 -5.60 6.06 11.59
CA VAL A 158 -5.78 7.51 11.31
C VAL A 158 -4.78 8.05 10.28
N THR A 159 -3.60 7.45 10.19
CA THR A 159 -2.55 7.74 9.19
C THR A 159 -2.62 6.79 7.98
N GLY A 160 -3.71 6.03 7.85
CA GLY A 160 -3.89 5.02 6.80
C GLY A 160 -4.36 5.62 5.48
N GLY A 161 -3.85 5.09 4.38
CA GLY A 161 -4.19 5.56 3.04
C GLY A 161 -5.64 5.32 2.65
N THR A 162 -6.22 4.18 3.02
CA THR A 162 -7.64 3.91 2.75
C THR A 162 -8.54 4.92 3.46
N ARG A 163 -8.27 5.22 4.74
CA ARG A 163 -8.98 6.26 5.50
C ARG A 163 -8.85 7.63 4.85
N ALA A 164 -7.64 8.02 4.47
CA ALA A 164 -7.38 9.30 3.83
C ALA A 164 -8.11 9.42 2.47
N MET A 165 -8.09 8.33 1.69
CA MET A 165 -8.77 8.27 0.40
C MET A 165 -10.29 8.37 0.53
N VAL A 166 -10.91 7.62 1.46
CA VAL A 166 -12.35 7.70 1.75
C VAL A 166 -12.72 9.10 2.23
N LYS A 167 -11.95 9.69 3.14
CA LYS A 167 -12.16 11.07 3.60
C LYS A 167 -12.17 12.06 2.44
N LYS A 168 -11.14 12.00 1.59
CA LYS A 168 -10.99 12.97 0.48
C LYS A 168 -12.04 12.79 -0.60
N VAL A 169 -12.22 11.55 -1.08
CA VAL A 169 -12.99 11.26 -2.29
C VAL A 169 -14.47 11.07 -1.98
N VAL A 170 -14.79 10.23 -0.98
CA VAL A 170 -16.18 9.85 -0.68
C VAL A 170 -16.84 10.88 0.22
N MET A 171 -16.11 11.34 1.25
CA MET A 171 -16.67 12.26 2.24
C MET A 171 -16.51 13.74 1.87
N GLY A 172 -15.81 14.06 0.76
CA GLY A 172 -15.56 15.45 0.35
C GLY A 172 -14.72 16.25 1.35
N GLY A 173 -13.84 15.56 2.11
CA GLY A 173 -12.98 16.16 3.13
C GLY A 173 -13.64 16.30 4.51
N ALA A 174 -14.88 15.88 4.70
CA ALA A 174 -15.56 15.92 6.00
C ALA A 174 -14.83 15.05 7.04
N GLU A 175 -14.96 15.42 8.32
CA GLU A 175 -14.34 14.65 9.41
C GLU A 175 -15.16 13.40 9.74
N TYR A 176 -14.43 12.33 10.09
CA TYR A 176 -15.06 11.13 10.63
C TYR A 176 -15.68 11.39 11.99
N ALA A 177 -16.84 10.76 12.24
CA ALA A 177 -17.43 10.80 13.57
C ALA A 177 -16.50 10.24 14.63
N PRO A 178 -16.52 10.77 15.88
CA PRO A 178 -15.71 10.22 16.98
C PRO A 178 -16.02 8.76 17.32
N SER A 179 -17.21 8.27 16.95
CA SER A 179 -17.64 6.88 17.17
C SER A 179 -17.03 5.88 16.17
N VAL A 180 -16.34 6.33 15.13
CA VAL A 180 -15.69 5.44 14.15
C VAL A 180 -14.58 4.64 14.80
N LYS A 181 -14.64 3.32 14.67
CA LYS A 181 -13.64 2.40 15.20
C LYS A 181 -12.44 2.32 14.27
N SER A 182 -11.35 3.01 14.65
CA SER A 182 -10.08 2.94 13.92
C SER A 182 -9.30 1.69 14.31
N LEU A 183 -8.94 0.87 13.32
CA LEU A 183 -8.16 -0.35 13.47
C LEU A 183 -6.73 -0.13 12.92
N THR A 184 -5.82 -1.03 13.22
CA THR A 184 -4.40 -0.87 12.86
C THR A 184 -4.12 -1.00 11.37
N SER A 185 -5.02 -1.66 10.60
CA SER A 185 -4.86 -1.89 9.17
C SER A 185 -6.17 -2.24 8.48
N VAL A 186 -6.18 -2.13 7.14
CA VAL A 186 -7.30 -2.56 6.29
C VAL A 186 -7.61 -4.06 6.45
N ALA A 187 -6.58 -4.90 6.62
CA ALA A 187 -6.76 -6.34 6.88
C ALA A 187 -7.59 -6.57 8.15
N ARG A 188 -7.33 -5.79 9.22
CA ARG A 188 -8.12 -5.88 10.46
C ARG A 188 -9.57 -5.46 10.26
N VAL A 189 -9.83 -4.48 9.38
CA VAL A 189 -11.22 -4.11 9.01
C VAL A 189 -11.92 -5.30 8.35
N ALA A 190 -11.28 -5.96 7.39
CA ALA A 190 -11.82 -7.14 6.71
C ALA A 190 -12.05 -8.33 7.66
N GLU A 191 -11.24 -8.49 8.71
CA GLU A 191 -11.36 -9.56 9.70
C GLU A 191 -12.50 -9.36 10.72
N VAL A 192 -12.83 -8.12 11.07
CA VAL A 192 -13.87 -7.85 12.10
C VAL A 192 -15.27 -7.78 11.50
N LEU A 193 -15.42 -7.33 10.26
CA LEU A 193 -16.72 -7.14 9.61
C LEU A 193 -17.57 -8.41 9.50
N PRO A 194 -17.01 -9.61 9.25
CA PRO A 194 -17.78 -10.85 9.31
C PRO A 194 -18.41 -11.18 10.67
N LYS A 195 -18.00 -10.48 11.72
CA LYS A 195 -18.40 -10.73 13.12
C LYS A 195 -19.33 -9.65 13.67
N ASP A 196 -19.62 -8.61 12.88
CA ASP A 196 -20.48 -7.49 13.28
C ASP A 196 -21.56 -7.27 12.21
N GLU A 197 -22.80 -7.71 12.52
CA GLU A 197 -23.95 -7.55 11.62
C GLU A 197 -24.29 -6.08 11.33
N GLY A 198 -23.94 -5.16 12.22
CA GLY A 198 -24.10 -3.73 12.07
C GLY A 198 -22.93 -3.03 11.38
N GLY A 199 -21.85 -3.77 11.08
CA GLY A 199 -20.57 -3.22 10.60
C GLY A 199 -20.59 -2.76 9.14
N ILE A 200 -19.86 -1.67 8.87
CA ILE A 200 -19.48 -1.22 7.52
C ILE A 200 -18.03 -0.72 7.54
N GLY A 201 -17.29 -0.94 6.45
CA GLY A 201 -15.93 -0.40 6.30
C GLY A 201 -15.45 -0.44 4.86
N GLY A 202 -14.59 0.52 4.52
CA GLY A 202 -13.89 0.58 3.24
C GLY A 202 -12.61 -0.26 3.26
N VAL A 203 -12.45 -1.13 2.27
CA VAL A 203 -11.26 -1.98 2.10
C VAL A 203 -10.82 -2.01 0.63
N GLY A 204 -9.55 -2.29 0.36
CA GLY A 204 -9.13 -2.65 -1.00
C GLY A 204 -9.79 -3.94 -1.45
N LYS A 205 -10.16 -4.02 -2.72
CA LYS A 205 -10.89 -5.17 -3.29
C LYS A 205 -10.17 -6.50 -3.05
N GLY A 206 -8.84 -6.51 -2.98
CA GLY A 206 -8.03 -7.70 -2.68
C GLY A 206 -8.21 -8.27 -1.26
N PHE A 207 -8.88 -7.56 -0.34
CA PHE A 207 -9.17 -8.03 1.02
C PHE A 207 -10.57 -8.64 1.17
N VAL A 208 -11.37 -8.65 0.11
CA VAL A 208 -12.76 -9.13 0.18
C VAL A 208 -12.80 -10.66 0.14
N ASP A 209 -13.34 -11.25 1.18
CA ASP A 209 -13.76 -12.66 1.19
C ASP A 209 -15.28 -12.70 0.99
N SER A 210 -15.71 -13.00 -0.23
CA SER A 210 -17.14 -13.02 -0.61
C SER A 210 -17.96 -14.09 0.11
N ALA A 211 -17.32 -15.08 0.73
CA ALA A 211 -17.98 -16.08 1.57
C ALA A 211 -18.33 -15.51 2.98
N LYS A 212 -17.64 -14.45 3.40
CA LYS A 212 -17.75 -13.90 4.76
C LYS A 212 -18.26 -12.46 4.80
N THR A 213 -18.18 -11.74 3.69
CA THR A 213 -18.62 -10.34 3.58
C THR A 213 -19.36 -10.09 2.28
N LYS A 214 -20.18 -9.05 2.27
CA LYS A 214 -20.90 -8.59 1.07
C LYS A 214 -20.41 -7.19 0.68
N ILE A 215 -20.08 -7.00 -0.60
CA ILE A 215 -19.82 -5.67 -1.15
C ILE A 215 -21.15 -4.93 -1.34
N VAL A 216 -21.18 -3.69 -0.86
CA VAL A 216 -22.25 -2.75 -1.16
C VAL A 216 -21.88 -1.99 -2.43
N GLN A 217 -22.79 -1.92 -3.40
CA GLN A 217 -22.58 -1.17 -4.64
C GLN A 217 -22.50 0.33 -4.35
N THR A 218 -21.45 0.98 -4.89
CA THR A 218 -21.21 2.42 -4.77
C THR A 218 -20.64 2.96 -6.07
N ALA A 219 -20.52 4.28 -6.20
CA ALA A 219 -19.65 4.84 -7.23
C ALA A 219 -18.19 4.39 -6.99
N LYS A 220 -17.45 4.20 -8.07
CA LYS A 220 -16.11 3.59 -8.05
C LYS A 220 -15.06 4.48 -7.39
N VAL A 221 -14.24 3.92 -6.53
CA VAL A 221 -13.10 4.58 -5.87
C VAL A 221 -11.82 3.87 -6.30
N GLU A 222 -11.22 4.32 -7.39
CA GLU A 222 -9.93 3.81 -7.87
C GLU A 222 -8.75 4.52 -7.19
N ARG A 223 -7.66 3.80 -7.01
CA ARG A 223 -6.42 4.31 -6.42
C ARG A 223 -5.19 3.64 -6.99
N PRO A 224 -4.03 4.33 -7.06
CA PRO A 224 -2.76 3.70 -7.36
C PRO A 224 -2.23 2.95 -6.13
N LEU A 225 -1.56 1.82 -6.37
CA LEU A 225 -0.68 1.17 -5.42
C LEU A 225 0.75 1.30 -5.94
N GLY A 226 1.68 1.68 -5.08
CA GLY A 226 3.06 1.86 -5.52
C GLY A 226 4.02 2.29 -4.43
N PHE A 227 5.12 2.85 -4.89
CA PHE A 227 6.21 3.30 -4.06
C PHE A 227 6.45 4.80 -4.26
N VAL A 228 6.91 5.49 -3.22
CA VAL A 228 7.35 6.88 -3.26
C VAL A 228 8.81 6.93 -2.90
N THR A 229 9.59 7.75 -3.63
CA THR A 229 11.00 8.03 -3.35
C THR A 229 11.23 9.52 -3.16
N VAL A 230 12.31 9.90 -2.48
CA VAL A 230 12.82 11.28 -2.48
C VAL A 230 13.68 11.45 -3.73
N GLY A 231 13.20 12.27 -4.66
CA GLY A 231 13.84 12.42 -5.96
C GLY A 231 13.85 11.12 -6.77
N ALA A 232 14.80 11.00 -7.70
CA ALA A 232 14.98 9.79 -8.49
C ALA A 232 15.40 8.62 -7.61
N PRO A 233 14.84 7.41 -7.83
CA PRO A 233 15.21 6.23 -7.05
C PRO A 233 16.68 5.85 -7.30
N SER A 234 17.37 5.39 -6.25
CA SER A 234 18.69 4.77 -6.42
C SER A 234 18.61 3.54 -7.33
N ALA A 235 19.73 3.09 -7.88
CA ALA A 235 19.78 1.95 -8.80
C ALA A 235 19.11 0.70 -8.20
N LYS A 236 19.40 0.36 -6.93
CA LYS A 236 18.80 -0.80 -6.24
C LYS A 236 17.28 -0.63 -6.06
N VAL A 237 16.81 0.55 -5.67
CA VAL A 237 15.38 0.84 -5.49
C VAL A 237 14.65 0.78 -6.83
N LYS A 238 15.24 1.32 -7.90
CA LYS A 238 14.68 1.24 -9.25
C LYS A 238 14.52 -0.20 -9.72
N GLN A 239 15.54 -1.05 -9.53
CA GLN A 239 15.48 -2.47 -9.88
C GLN A 239 14.35 -3.19 -9.15
N VAL A 240 14.18 -2.93 -7.84
CA VAL A 240 13.10 -3.51 -7.04
C VAL A 240 11.72 -3.03 -7.52
N ILE A 241 11.55 -1.74 -7.79
CA ILE A 241 10.27 -1.20 -8.31
C ILE A 241 9.93 -1.80 -9.68
N ASP A 242 10.90 -1.88 -10.59
CA ASP A 242 10.69 -2.44 -11.92
C ASP A 242 10.38 -3.95 -11.86
N ALA A 243 11.02 -4.69 -10.95
CA ALA A 243 10.71 -6.09 -10.71
C ALA A 243 9.29 -6.27 -10.17
N PHE A 244 8.82 -5.43 -9.23
CA PHE A 244 7.42 -5.46 -8.79
C PHE A 244 6.45 -5.18 -9.93
N ARG A 245 6.73 -4.22 -10.82
CA ARG A 245 5.90 -3.94 -12.02
C ARG A 245 5.80 -5.14 -12.96
N ALA A 246 6.86 -5.93 -13.08
CA ALA A 246 6.87 -7.12 -13.92
C ALA A 246 6.04 -8.27 -13.33
N GLU A 247 6.09 -8.44 -12.01
CA GLU A 247 5.42 -9.55 -11.30
C GLU A 247 3.94 -9.28 -10.99
N VAL A 248 3.56 -8.01 -10.77
CA VAL A 248 2.21 -7.62 -10.34
C VAL A 248 1.43 -7.08 -11.55
N LYS A 249 0.77 -7.98 -12.27
CA LYS A 249 -0.11 -7.65 -13.41
C LYS A 249 -1.55 -7.48 -12.96
#